data_f0ac0e5d8f956dbc965291d951525da1
#
_entry.id   f0ac0e5d8f956dbc965291d951525da1
#
_cell.length_a   1.000
_cell.length_b   1.000
_cell.length_c   1.000
_cell.angle_alpha   90.00
_cell.angle_beta   90.00
_cell.angle_gamma   90.00
#
_symmetry.space_group_name_H-M   'P 1'
#
loop_
_entity.id
_entity.type
_entity.pdbx_description
1 polymer ?
#
loop_
_entity_poly.entity_id
_entity_poly.type
_entity_poly.pdbx_seq_one_letter_code
_entity_poly.pdbx_strand_id
1 'polypeptide(L)'
;MSRISQWELRAAFAARLSEMYGREVPAYTTLVDVSREVNEDVLRARGASAERLGSISRVTAERHGAIRVGTPRELRHVARVFAALGMHPVGFYDLREAAASAIPVISTAFRPVDREELARNPFRVFTSLLTPADPRFFDADLRSRLEAFLADRELFPPELLTLADRAAAERELPQQEAERFLHLAVRAFELSAEPVDKAWYETLERISAVAADVGGVRSTHINHLTPRVLDIDELYRRMTDRGIEMIDTIQGPPAWQGPDVLLRQTSFRALAESRAMRTPDGSVVSGALRVRFGEVEARGIALTREGRALYDELLGHIDERTAENPSQPRGEIARAVWERHMPGSEHALAAKGLAHFTYHLRPDRPRDGRRPPAGVGELLRQGWVRAEPIVYEDFLPRSAAGIFQSNLSGRGIRHHDQQGTAYDADWLSGAIGRDVLDPFALYERQQHESLAPVARELGLTGALS
;
A
#
# COMPACT_ATOMS: atom_id res chain seq x y z
N MET A 1 -17.58 -31.48 -6.45
CA MET A 1 -17.94 -30.05 -6.53
C MET A 1 -16.64 -29.25 -6.69
N SER A 2 -16.62 -28.25 -7.56
CA SER A 2 -15.46 -27.36 -7.74
C SER A 2 -15.16 -26.64 -6.44
N ARG A 3 -13.88 -26.52 -6.09
CA ARG A 3 -13.39 -25.76 -4.95
C ARG A 3 -12.57 -24.58 -5.46
N ILE A 4 -12.64 -23.47 -4.76
CA ILE A 4 -11.97 -22.21 -5.11
C ILE A 4 -10.87 -21.98 -4.09
N SER A 5 -9.63 -21.88 -4.54
CA SER A 5 -8.44 -21.67 -3.71
C SER A 5 -8.34 -20.22 -3.21
N GLN A 6 -7.50 -19.98 -2.21
CA GLN A 6 -7.31 -18.64 -1.62
C GLN A 6 -6.89 -17.59 -2.65
N TRP A 7 -5.99 -17.92 -3.58
CA TRP A 7 -5.55 -16.96 -4.59
C TRP A 7 -6.67 -16.65 -5.60
N GLU A 8 -7.52 -17.62 -5.95
CA GLU A 8 -8.71 -17.40 -6.80
C GLU A 8 -9.75 -16.54 -6.10
N LEU A 9 -9.99 -16.80 -4.80
CA LEU A 9 -10.85 -15.94 -3.95
C LEU A 9 -10.31 -14.51 -3.92
N ARG A 10 -8.99 -14.32 -3.74
CA ARG A 10 -8.35 -13.02 -3.72
C ARG A 10 -8.49 -12.29 -5.06
N ALA A 11 -8.26 -12.99 -6.16
CA ALA A 11 -8.40 -12.43 -7.51
C ALA A 11 -9.86 -12.03 -7.80
N ALA A 12 -10.81 -12.88 -7.48
CA ALA A 12 -12.24 -12.60 -7.64
C ALA A 12 -12.71 -11.46 -6.74
N PHE A 13 -12.23 -11.40 -5.50
CA PHE A 13 -12.52 -10.30 -4.58
C PHE A 13 -12.00 -8.96 -5.13
N ALA A 14 -10.73 -8.91 -5.57
CA ALA A 14 -10.14 -7.70 -6.13
C ALA A 14 -10.90 -7.21 -7.39
N ALA A 15 -11.30 -8.13 -8.27
CA ALA A 15 -12.08 -7.80 -9.46
C ALA A 15 -13.45 -7.22 -9.11
N ARG A 16 -14.22 -7.89 -8.24
CA ARG A 16 -15.55 -7.43 -7.81
C ARG A 16 -15.49 -6.11 -7.04
N LEU A 17 -14.44 -5.92 -6.22
CA LEU A 17 -14.22 -4.68 -5.50
C LEU A 17 -13.93 -3.54 -6.49
N SER A 18 -13.13 -3.80 -7.54
CA SER A 18 -12.83 -2.84 -8.60
C SER A 18 -14.10 -2.44 -9.39
N GLU A 19 -14.95 -3.41 -9.73
CA GLU A 19 -16.24 -3.15 -10.37
C GLU A 19 -17.18 -2.32 -9.50
N MET A 20 -17.28 -2.67 -8.21
CA MET A 20 -18.09 -1.93 -7.24
C MET A 20 -17.58 -0.50 -7.12
N TYR A 21 -16.28 -0.31 -6.91
CA TYR A 21 -15.68 0.99 -6.74
C TYR A 21 -15.79 1.87 -8.01
N GLY A 22 -15.67 1.28 -9.20
CA GLY A 22 -15.87 1.98 -10.47
C GLY A 22 -17.31 2.49 -10.68
N ARG A 23 -18.30 1.78 -10.13
CA ARG A 23 -19.71 2.27 -10.13
C ARG A 23 -19.91 3.44 -9.16
N GLU A 24 -19.26 3.37 -8.00
CA GLU A 24 -19.39 4.41 -6.97
C GLU A 24 -18.52 5.65 -7.27
N VAL A 25 -17.38 5.48 -7.93
CA VAL A 25 -16.40 6.53 -8.25
C VAL A 25 -16.04 6.46 -9.74
N PRO A 26 -16.84 7.03 -10.65
CA PRO A 26 -16.64 6.90 -12.10
C PRO A 26 -15.25 7.35 -12.61
N ALA A 27 -14.63 8.35 -11.99
CA ALA A 27 -13.27 8.78 -12.33
C ALA A 27 -12.21 7.70 -12.14
N TYR A 28 -12.46 6.71 -11.27
CA TYR A 28 -11.61 5.52 -11.12
C TYR A 28 -11.60 4.66 -12.39
N THR A 29 -12.72 4.53 -13.09
CA THR A 29 -12.77 3.80 -14.37
C THR A 29 -11.84 4.46 -15.40
N THR A 30 -11.90 5.78 -15.51
CA THR A 30 -10.98 6.55 -16.36
C THR A 30 -9.51 6.32 -15.98
N LEU A 31 -9.21 6.32 -14.68
CA LEU A 31 -7.85 6.06 -14.17
C LEU A 31 -7.35 4.67 -14.58
N VAL A 32 -8.19 3.64 -14.47
CA VAL A 32 -7.83 2.26 -14.87
C VAL A 32 -7.60 2.17 -16.39
N ASP A 33 -8.44 2.82 -17.18
CA ASP A 33 -8.29 2.82 -18.64
C ASP A 33 -6.99 3.52 -19.06
N VAL A 34 -6.70 4.70 -18.51
CA VAL A 34 -5.44 5.42 -18.78
C VAL A 34 -4.23 4.60 -18.33
N SER A 35 -4.31 3.94 -17.16
CA SER A 35 -3.22 3.07 -16.69
C SER A 35 -2.93 1.92 -17.66
N ARG A 36 -3.99 1.31 -18.21
CA ARG A 36 -3.86 0.25 -19.23
C ARG A 36 -3.20 0.78 -20.51
N GLU A 37 -3.68 1.90 -21.04
CA GLU A 37 -3.11 2.54 -22.25
C GLU A 37 -1.62 2.85 -22.06
N VAL A 38 -1.23 3.45 -20.94
CA VAL A 38 0.18 3.76 -20.66
C VAL A 38 1.01 2.49 -20.57
N ASN A 39 0.50 1.44 -19.89
CA ASN A 39 1.21 0.17 -19.77
C ASN A 39 1.43 -0.51 -21.13
N GLU A 40 0.43 -0.48 -22.01
CA GLU A 40 0.54 -1.01 -23.37
C GLU A 40 1.56 -0.22 -24.22
N ASP A 41 1.61 1.10 -24.08
CA ASP A 41 2.57 1.95 -24.78
C ASP A 41 4.01 1.70 -24.30
N VAL A 42 4.21 1.60 -23.00
CA VAL A 42 5.53 1.28 -22.41
C VAL A 42 5.99 -0.11 -22.86
N LEU A 43 5.09 -1.09 -22.87
CA LEU A 43 5.43 -2.44 -23.34
C LEU A 43 5.82 -2.46 -24.81
N ARG A 44 5.09 -1.71 -25.68
CA ARG A 44 5.44 -1.56 -27.09
C ARG A 44 6.81 -0.90 -27.30
N ALA A 45 7.12 0.12 -26.49
CA ALA A 45 8.37 0.88 -26.61
C ALA A 45 9.59 0.13 -26.04
N ARG A 46 9.43 -0.58 -24.94
CA ARG A 46 10.55 -1.19 -24.19
C ARG A 46 10.62 -2.72 -24.29
N GLY A 47 9.59 -3.37 -24.86
CA GLY A 47 9.53 -4.84 -25.01
C GLY A 47 9.70 -5.54 -23.65
N ALA A 48 10.43 -6.67 -23.64
CA ALA A 48 10.65 -7.48 -22.44
C ALA A 48 11.31 -6.70 -21.26
N SER A 49 12.00 -5.59 -21.52
CA SER A 49 12.58 -4.80 -20.43
C SER A 49 11.53 -4.07 -19.58
N ALA A 50 10.32 -3.84 -20.11
CA ALA A 50 9.19 -3.27 -19.36
C ALA A 50 8.68 -4.23 -18.27
N GLU A 51 8.90 -5.54 -18.41
CA GLU A 51 8.44 -6.59 -17.50
C GLU A 51 9.47 -6.93 -16.40
N ARG A 52 10.55 -6.18 -16.30
CA ARG A 52 11.63 -6.43 -15.35
C ARG A 52 11.17 -6.42 -13.88
N LEU A 53 10.16 -5.63 -13.57
CA LEU A 53 9.53 -5.54 -12.25
C LEU A 53 8.15 -6.20 -12.20
N GLY A 54 7.93 -7.23 -13.00
CA GLY A 54 6.71 -8.02 -13.05
C GLY A 54 6.10 -8.08 -14.44
N SER A 55 5.54 -9.25 -14.81
CA SER A 55 4.88 -9.44 -16.09
C SER A 55 3.73 -8.46 -16.32
N ILE A 56 3.43 -8.14 -17.57
CA ILE A 56 2.33 -7.24 -17.89
C ILE A 56 0.98 -7.75 -17.37
N SER A 57 0.76 -9.05 -17.33
CA SER A 57 -0.45 -9.65 -16.77
C SER A 57 -0.58 -9.36 -15.28
N ARG A 58 0.53 -9.48 -14.54
CA ARG A 58 0.61 -9.11 -13.13
C ARG A 58 0.34 -7.61 -12.94
N VAL A 59 1.06 -6.74 -13.67
CA VAL A 59 0.93 -5.28 -13.57
C VAL A 59 -0.51 -4.83 -13.84
N THR A 60 -1.15 -5.40 -14.86
CA THR A 60 -2.53 -5.08 -15.22
C THR A 60 -3.55 -5.53 -14.17
N ALA A 61 -3.32 -6.69 -13.54
CA ALA A 61 -4.17 -7.21 -12.48
C ALA A 61 -3.89 -6.58 -11.11
N GLU A 62 -2.72 -5.95 -10.94
CA GLU A 62 -2.27 -5.44 -9.65
C GLU A 62 -3.15 -4.29 -9.17
N ARG A 63 -3.68 -4.46 -7.95
CA ARG A 63 -4.44 -3.43 -7.24
C ARG A 63 -4.00 -3.39 -5.80
N HIS A 64 -3.99 -2.20 -5.22
CA HIS A 64 -4.09 -2.10 -3.79
C HIS A 64 -5.29 -1.25 -3.38
N GLY A 65 -5.83 -1.54 -2.20
CA GLY A 65 -6.92 -0.77 -1.61
C GLY A 65 -6.51 -0.15 -0.30
N ALA A 66 -7.31 0.77 0.20
CA ALA A 66 -7.22 1.25 1.57
C ALA A 66 -8.57 1.22 2.25
N ILE A 67 -8.57 0.79 3.50
CA ILE A 67 -9.73 0.80 4.39
C ILE A 67 -9.35 1.38 5.75
N ARG A 68 -10.35 1.81 6.51
CA ARG A 68 -10.17 2.35 7.85
C ARG A 68 -11.15 1.70 8.81
N VAL A 69 -10.67 1.38 10.01
CA VAL A 69 -11.46 0.82 11.10
C VAL A 69 -11.22 1.59 12.40
N GLY A 70 -12.15 1.50 13.34
CA GLY A 70 -12.12 2.31 14.55
C GLY A 70 -11.63 1.57 15.79
N THR A 71 -11.69 0.23 15.80
CA THR A 71 -11.39 -0.56 17.00
C THR A 71 -10.48 -1.75 16.70
N PRO A 72 -9.71 -2.22 17.71
CA PRO A 72 -8.94 -3.47 17.60
C PRO A 72 -9.81 -4.69 17.25
N ARG A 73 -11.07 -4.73 17.73
CA ARG A 73 -12.03 -5.78 17.37
C ARG A 73 -12.33 -5.80 15.87
N GLU A 74 -12.59 -4.63 15.31
CA GLU A 74 -12.84 -4.49 13.87
C GLU A 74 -11.61 -4.88 13.04
N LEU A 75 -10.41 -4.45 13.45
CA LEU A 75 -9.16 -4.82 12.79
C LEU A 75 -8.92 -6.34 12.82
N ARG A 76 -9.27 -7.00 13.94
CA ARG A 76 -9.21 -8.48 14.04
C ARG A 76 -10.18 -9.15 13.07
N HIS A 77 -11.39 -8.61 12.89
CA HIS A 77 -12.33 -9.12 11.90
C HIS A 77 -11.82 -8.93 10.47
N VAL A 78 -11.23 -7.78 10.15
CA VAL A 78 -10.53 -7.55 8.87
C VAL A 78 -9.44 -8.61 8.65
N ALA A 79 -8.63 -8.89 9.65
CA ALA A 79 -7.57 -9.90 9.56
C ALA A 79 -8.12 -11.30 9.28
N ARG A 80 -9.29 -11.66 9.82
CA ARG A 80 -9.98 -12.93 9.50
C ARG A 80 -10.43 -12.97 8.03
N VAL A 81 -11.07 -11.90 7.55
CA VAL A 81 -11.53 -11.81 6.15
C VAL A 81 -10.35 -11.88 5.19
N PHE A 82 -9.25 -11.18 5.46
CA PHE A 82 -8.08 -11.20 4.59
C PHE A 82 -7.26 -12.49 4.70
N ALA A 83 -7.30 -13.19 5.83
CA ALA A 83 -6.72 -14.53 5.95
C ALA A 83 -7.40 -15.55 5.03
N ALA A 84 -8.72 -15.43 4.81
CA ALA A 84 -9.44 -16.23 3.82
C ALA A 84 -8.89 -16.08 2.40
N LEU A 85 -8.34 -14.91 2.11
CA LEU A 85 -7.72 -14.56 0.83
C LEU A 85 -6.21 -14.86 0.77
N GLY A 86 -5.63 -15.54 1.79
CA GLY A 86 -4.21 -15.82 1.87
C GLY A 86 -3.33 -14.58 2.10
N MET A 87 -3.88 -13.54 2.73
CA MET A 87 -3.17 -12.29 3.02
C MET A 87 -2.77 -12.23 4.50
N HIS A 88 -1.59 -11.66 4.76
CA HIS A 88 -0.99 -11.52 6.06
C HIS A 88 -0.72 -10.05 6.38
N PRO A 89 -0.79 -9.61 7.65
CA PRO A 89 -0.40 -8.26 8.02
C PRO A 89 1.12 -8.11 7.92
N VAL A 90 1.57 -7.08 7.20
CA VAL A 90 2.98 -6.79 6.93
C VAL A 90 3.24 -5.32 7.16
N GLY A 91 4.25 -5.03 7.96
CA GLY A 91 4.68 -3.68 8.30
C GLY A 91 3.78 -2.97 9.31
N PHE A 92 4.41 -2.18 10.15
CA PHE A 92 3.75 -1.23 11.04
C PHE A 92 4.02 0.18 10.54
N TYR A 93 2.96 0.99 10.39
CA TYR A 93 3.03 2.34 9.88
C TYR A 93 2.35 3.30 10.86
N ASP A 94 3.12 4.14 11.53
CA ASP A 94 2.58 5.22 12.35
C ASP A 94 2.42 6.49 11.50
N LEU A 95 1.16 6.85 11.19
CA LEU A 95 0.87 8.04 10.39
C LEU A 95 0.66 9.30 11.24
N ARG A 96 0.63 9.18 12.56
CA ARG A 96 0.40 10.31 13.47
C ARG A 96 1.52 11.34 13.42
N GLU A 97 2.74 10.92 13.04
CA GLU A 97 3.93 11.74 12.92
C GLU A 97 4.37 12.01 11.47
N ALA A 98 3.75 11.34 10.51
CA ALA A 98 4.24 11.29 9.13
C ALA A 98 3.91 12.54 8.30
N ALA A 99 2.99 13.41 8.76
CA ALA A 99 2.57 14.63 8.07
C ALA A 99 2.31 15.77 9.05
N ALA A 100 2.24 16.99 8.51
CA ALA A 100 1.86 18.18 9.28
C ALA A 100 0.36 18.20 9.65
N SER A 101 -0.49 17.47 8.88
CA SER A 101 -1.92 17.33 9.18
C SER A 101 -2.17 16.26 10.23
N ALA A 102 -3.24 16.44 11.01
CA ALA A 102 -3.66 15.47 12.01
C ALA A 102 -4.22 14.20 11.35
N ILE A 103 -3.46 13.09 11.44
CA ILE A 103 -3.87 11.77 10.94
C ILE A 103 -3.82 10.78 12.12
N PRO A 104 -4.89 10.67 12.93
CA PRO A 104 -4.89 9.92 14.19
C PRO A 104 -5.04 8.42 13.97
N VAL A 105 -4.16 7.81 13.16
CA VAL A 105 -4.18 6.38 12.86
C VAL A 105 -2.80 5.76 12.89
N ILE A 106 -2.78 4.47 13.23
CA ILE A 106 -1.71 3.53 12.94
C ILE A 106 -2.19 2.53 11.89
N SER A 107 -1.30 1.91 11.15
CA SER A 107 -1.69 1.09 10.00
C SER A 107 -0.81 -0.14 9.83
N THR A 108 -1.34 -1.12 9.12
CA THR A 108 -0.60 -2.25 8.53
C THR A 108 -1.10 -2.49 7.11
N ALA A 109 -0.35 -3.24 6.32
CA ALA A 109 -0.81 -3.70 5.01
C ALA A 109 -1.11 -5.20 5.06
N PHE A 110 -2.27 -5.62 4.58
CA PHE A 110 -2.53 -7.04 4.34
C PHE A 110 -2.15 -7.38 2.92
N ARG A 111 -1.30 -8.39 2.73
CA ARG A 111 -0.86 -8.87 1.41
C ARG A 111 -0.43 -10.34 1.43
N PRO A 112 -0.36 -11.02 0.27
CA PRO A 112 0.37 -12.27 0.13
C PRO A 112 1.85 -12.08 0.48
N VAL A 113 2.49 -13.12 1.00
CA VAL A 113 3.92 -13.08 1.37
C VAL A 113 4.74 -14.10 0.58
N ASP A 114 4.09 -15.10 0.02
CA ASP A 114 4.69 -16.10 -0.83
C ASP A 114 4.93 -15.57 -2.24
N ARG A 115 6.08 -15.90 -2.84
CA ARG A 115 6.48 -15.42 -4.18
C ARG A 115 5.49 -15.86 -5.27
N GLU A 116 5.01 -17.11 -5.20
CA GLU A 116 4.09 -17.63 -6.21
C GLU A 116 2.71 -17.00 -6.09
N GLU A 117 2.26 -16.77 -4.86
CA GLU A 117 0.99 -16.08 -4.59
C GLU A 117 1.02 -14.62 -5.05
N LEU A 118 2.15 -13.90 -4.83
CA LEU A 118 2.38 -12.56 -5.34
C LEU A 118 2.42 -12.51 -6.87
N ALA A 119 3.01 -13.53 -7.52
CA ALA A 119 3.04 -13.62 -8.97
C ALA A 119 1.64 -13.88 -9.58
N ARG A 120 0.80 -14.65 -8.90
CA ARG A 120 -0.57 -14.95 -9.32
C ARG A 120 -1.52 -13.76 -9.17
N ASN A 121 -1.52 -13.15 -7.99
CA ASN A 121 -2.34 -11.98 -7.71
C ASN A 121 -1.76 -11.16 -6.53
N PRO A 122 -1.14 -10.01 -6.77
CA PRO A 122 -0.51 -9.19 -5.74
C PRO A 122 -1.48 -8.20 -5.08
N PHE A 123 -2.76 -8.52 -5.00
CA PHE A 123 -3.72 -7.66 -4.32
C PHE A 123 -3.33 -7.44 -2.86
N ARG A 124 -3.41 -6.19 -2.41
CA ARG A 124 -3.07 -5.77 -1.05
C ARG A 124 -4.03 -4.70 -0.54
N VAL A 125 -4.15 -4.59 0.78
CA VAL A 125 -5.01 -3.57 1.40
C VAL A 125 -4.28 -2.90 2.55
N PHE A 126 -4.06 -1.60 2.42
CA PHE A 126 -3.57 -0.74 3.49
C PHE A 126 -4.71 -0.49 4.47
N THR A 127 -4.53 -0.92 5.71
CA THR A 127 -5.59 -0.90 6.73
C THR A 127 -5.17 0.00 7.88
N SER A 128 -5.92 1.07 8.09
CA SER A 128 -5.68 2.04 9.16
C SER A 128 -6.63 1.81 10.34
N LEU A 129 -6.08 1.88 11.54
CA LEU A 129 -6.80 1.81 12.81
C LEU A 129 -6.79 3.18 13.47
N LEU A 130 -7.96 3.72 13.79
CA LEU A 130 -8.11 4.95 14.56
C LEU A 130 -7.51 4.78 15.95
N THR A 131 -6.92 5.85 16.49
CA THR A 131 -6.28 5.87 17.81
C THR A 131 -7.01 6.79 18.80
N PRO A 132 -8.24 6.44 19.25
CA PRO A 132 -9.04 7.29 20.15
C PRO A 132 -8.35 7.55 21.49
N ALA A 133 -7.46 6.65 21.91
CA ALA A 133 -6.72 6.76 23.17
C ALA A 133 -5.55 7.78 23.10
N ASP A 134 -5.25 8.36 21.93
CA ASP A 134 -4.15 9.34 21.81
C ASP A 134 -4.65 10.75 22.20
N PRO A 135 -4.21 11.29 23.37
CA PRO A 135 -4.74 12.54 23.89
C PRO A 135 -4.33 13.77 23.06
N ARG A 136 -3.38 13.62 22.14
CA ARG A 136 -3.01 14.69 21.21
C ARG A 136 -4.12 15.04 20.24
N PHE A 137 -5.07 14.11 20.00
CA PHE A 137 -6.17 14.28 19.05
C PHE A 137 -7.54 14.31 19.74
N PHE A 138 -7.72 13.53 20.81
CA PHE A 138 -9.02 13.35 21.44
C PHE A 138 -8.93 13.62 22.95
N ASP A 139 -9.69 14.58 23.43
CA ASP A 139 -9.88 14.77 24.88
C ASP A 139 -10.74 13.62 25.46
N ALA A 140 -10.84 13.59 26.80
CA ALA A 140 -11.50 12.49 27.49
C ALA A 140 -12.99 12.34 27.17
N ASP A 141 -13.72 13.47 26.98
CA ASP A 141 -15.15 13.45 26.66
C ASP A 141 -15.37 12.95 25.22
N LEU A 142 -14.65 13.54 24.26
CA LEU A 142 -14.73 13.15 22.87
C LEU A 142 -14.32 11.69 22.66
N ARG A 143 -13.27 11.25 23.35
CA ARG A 143 -12.82 9.86 23.35
C ARG A 143 -13.93 8.93 23.83
N SER A 144 -14.54 9.22 24.98
CA SER A 144 -15.61 8.39 25.54
C SER A 144 -16.80 8.24 24.60
N ARG A 145 -17.24 9.35 23.98
CA ARG A 145 -18.32 9.37 23.00
C ARG A 145 -17.97 8.60 21.74
N LEU A 146 -16.75 8.75 21.26
CA LEU A 146 -16.24 8.05 20.06
C LEU A 146 -16.15 6.55 20.31
N GLU A 147 -15.58 6.12 21.44
CA GLU A 147 -15.50 4.70 21.83
C GLU A 147 -16.89 4.08 21.97
N ALA A 148 -17.87 4.80 22.56
CA ALA A 148 -19.25 4.34 22.65
C ALA A 148 -19.90 4.17 21.26
N PHE A 149 -19.73 5.14 20.36
CA PHE A 149 -20.22 5.06 18.97
C PHE A 149 -19.62 3.85 18.23
N LEU A 150 -18.31 3.64 18.34
CA LEU A 150 -17.59 2.54 17.68
C LEU A 150 -17.97 1.16 18.26
N ALA A 151 -18.28 1.07 19.56
CA ALA A 151 -18.68 -0.17 20.20
C ALA A 151 -20.05 -0.69 19.73
N ASP A 152 -20.96 0.24 19.34
CA ASP A 152 -22.33 -0.05 18.93
C ASP A 152 -22.46 -0.48 17.44
N ARG A 153 -21.37 -0.52 16.69
CA ARG A 153 -21.42 -0.88 15.26
C ARG A 153 -20.91 -2.28 14.97
N GLU A 154 -21.46 -2.91 13.95
CA GLU A 154 -21.04 -4.21 13.41
C GLU A 154 -20.69 -4.05 11.93
N LEU A 155 -19.39 -4.15 11.60
CA LEU A 155 -18.90 -3.95 10.23
C LEU A 155 -18.99 -5.22 9.38
N PHE A 156 -18.87 -6.39 10.00
CA PHE A 156 -18.76 -7.69 9.33
C PHE A 156 -19.76 -8.67 9.95
N PRO A 157 -20.75 -9.16 9.17
CA PRO A 157 -21.73 -10.09 9.68
C PRO A 157 -21.11 -11.43 10.11
N PRO A 158 -21.65 -12.12 11.13
CA PRO A 158 -21.13 -13.38 11.63
C PRO A 158 -20.96 -14.47 10.56
N GLU A 159 -21.86 -14.52 9.60
CA GLU A 159 -21.79 -15.45 8.45
C GLU A 159 -20.51 -15.25 7.64
N LEU A 160 -20.15 -13.98 7.32
CA LEU A 160 -18.91 -13.66 6.61
C LEU A 160 -17.69 -14.14 7.39
N LEU A 161 -17.66 -13.91 8.70
CA LEU A 161 -16.54 -14.32 9.54
C LEU A 161 -16.41 -15.85 9.66
N THR A 162 -17.54 -16.57 9.69
CA THR A 162 -17.54 -18.04 9.69
C THR A 162 -16.98 -18.61 8.38
N LEU A 163 -17.40 -18.06 7.24
CA LEU A 163 -16.87 -18.46 5.93
C LEU A 163 -15.40 -18.10 5.78
N ALA A 164 -14.99 -16.94 6.32
CA ALA A 164 -13.59 -16.50 6.34
C ALA A 164 -12.69 -17.47 7.12
N ASP A 165 -13.09 -17.85 8.33
CA ASP A 165 -12.32 -18.81 9.15
C ASP A 165 -12.19 -20.16 8.46
N ARG A 166 -13.27 -20.64 7.84
CA ARG A 166 -13.24 -21.89 7.06
C ARG A 166 -12.28 -21.79 5.88
N ALA A 167 -12.37 -20.72 5.08
CA ALA A 167 -11.46 -20.50 3.95
C ALA A 167 -9.99 -20.40 4.39
N ALA A 168 -9.73 -19.77 5.52
CA ALA A 168 -8.38 -19.67 6.09
C ALA A 168 -7.84 -21.04 6.55
N ALA A 169 -8.68 -21.88 7.17
CA ALA A 169 -8.30 -23.20 7.66
C ALA A 169 -8.14 -24.23 6.55
N GLU A 170 -9.10 -24.31 5.61
CA GLU A 170 -9.09 -25.27 4.50
C GLU A 170 -8.26 -24.82 3.29
N ARG A 171 -7.88 -23.52 3.24
CA ARG A 171 -7.20 -22.84 2.13
C ARG A 171 -7.98 -22.80 0.81
N GLU A 172 -9.25 -23.15 0.86
CA GLU A 172 -10.20 -23.17 -0.26
C GLU A 172 -11.64 -23.20 0.26
N LEU A 173 -12.60 -22.87 -0.60
CA LEU A 173 -14.04 -23.04 -0.32
C LEU A 173 -14.74 -23.79 -1.44
N PRO A 174 -15.84 -24.53 -1.15
CA PRO A 174 -16.78 -24.96 -2.17
C PRO A 174 -17.32 -23.76 -2.96
N GLN A 175 -17.55 -23.92 -4.25
CA GLN A 175 -17.93 -22.81 -5.14
C GLN A 175 -19.12 -21.98 -4.63
N GLN A 176 -20.17 -22.63 -4.10
CA GLN A 176 -21.34 -21.91 -3.59
C GLN A 176 -21.00 -21.05 -2.35
N GLU A 177 -20.16 -21.55 -1.45
CA GLU A 177 -19.71 -20.82 -0.27
C GLU A 177 -18.73 -19.72 -0.65
N ALA A 178 -17.87 -19.94 -1.65
CA ALA A 178 -16.99 -18.93 -2.21
C ALA A 178 -17.76 -17.73 -2.78
N GLU A 179 -18.83 -18.00 -3.54
CA GLU A 179 -19.73 -16.97 -4.06
C GLU A 179 -20.41 -16.17 -2.92
N ARG A 180 -20.86 -16.87 -1.88
CA ARG A 180 -21.50 -16.25 -0.73
C ARG A 180 -20.49 -15.38 0.06
N PHE A 181 -19.28 -15.91 0.31
CA PHE A 181 -18.19 -15.18 0.95
C PHE A 181 -17.85 -13.90 0.17
N LEU A 182 -17.62 -14.00 -1.14
CA LEU A 182 -17.28 -12.87 -1.99
C LEU A 182 -18.37 -11.80 -1.99
N HIS A 183 -19.64 -12.21 -2.08
CA HIS A 183 -20.76 -11.28 -2.00
C HIS A 183 -20.79 -10.51 -0.68
N LEU A 184 -20.67 -11.20 0.44
CA LEU A 184 -20.68 -10.58 1.76
C LEU A 184 -19.45 -9.69 2.00
N ALA A 185 -18.26 -10.15 1.56
CA ALA A 185 -17.02 -9.42 1.71
C ALA A 185 -17.01 -8.12 0.90
N VAL A 186 -17.47 -8.13 -0.36
CA VAL A 186 -17.56 -6.91 -1.19
C VAL A 186 -18.54 -5.92 -0.58
N ARG A 187 -19.73 -6.38 -0.17
CA ARG A 187 -20.73 -5.53 0.47
C ARG A 187 -20.25 -4.85 1.75
N ALA A 188 -19.36 -5.48 2.51
CA ALA A 188 -18.80 -4.89 3.72
C ALA A 188 -17.93 -3.64 3.43
N PHE A 189 -17.49 -3.47 2.17
CA PHE A 189 -16.66 -2.36 1.72
C PHE A 189 -17.36 -1.38 0.76
N GLU A 190 -18.66 -1.55 0.53
CA GLU A 190 -19.49 -0.58 -0.18
C GLU A 190 -19.75 0.67 0.69
N LEU A 191 -19.93 1.81 0.04
CA LEU A 191 -20.34 3.02 0.74
C LEU A 191 -21.78 2.88 1.22
N SER A 192 -22.00 2.82 2.54
CA SER A 192 -23.33 2.68 3.11
C SER A 192 -24.25 3.84 2.71
N ALA A 193 -25.52 3.56 2.42
CA ALA A 193 -26.55 4.57 2.14
C ALA A 193 -27.19 5.18 3.41
N GLU A 194 -26.85 4.69 4.61
CA GLU A 194 -27.42 5.19 5.86
C GLU A 194 -27.08 6.67 6.08
N PRO A 195 -28.04 7.49 6.54
CA PRO A 195 -27.79 8.89 6.86
C PRO A 195 -26.77 9.02 8.00
N VAL A 196 -25.76 9.87 7.77
CA VAL A 196 -24.72 10.19 8.75
C VAL A 196 -25.24 11.25 9.71
N ASP A 197 -24.98 11.12 11.02
CA ASP A 197 -25.25 12.19 11.99
C ASP A 197 -24.37 13.41 11.69
N LYS A 198 -24.99 14.48 11.22
CA LYS A 198 -24.30 15.67 10.74
C LYS A 198 -23.47 16.34 11.85
N ALA A 199 -24.07 16.54 13.02
CA ALA A 199 -23.41 17.25 14.12
C ALA A 199 -22.22 16.44 14.68
N TRP A 200 -22.38 15.14 14.77
CA TRP A 200 -21.31 14.23 15.19
C TRP A 200 -20.16 14.18 14.17
N TYR A 201 -20.50 14.01 12.90
CA TYR A 201 -19.51 14.01 11.81
C TYR A 201 -18.69 15.30 11.78
N GLU A 202 -19.34 16.47 11.81
CA GLU A 202 -18.69 17.77 11.83
C GLU A 202 -17.83 17.98 13.10
N THR A 203 -18.20 17.37 14.23
CA THR A 203 -17.38 17.40 15.45
C THR A 203 -16.06 16.68 15.23
N LEU A 204 -16.09 15.49 14.64
CA LEU A 204 -14.89 14.72 14.33
C LEU A 204 -14.07 15.33 13.19
N GLU A 205 -14.72 15.92 12.20
CA GLU A 205 -14.06 16.57 11.06
C GLU A 205 -13.18 17.76 11.49
N ARG A 206 -13.57 18.48 12.55
CA ARG A 206 -12.74 19.52 13.15
C ARG A 206 -11.41 18.97 13.70
N ILE A 207 -11.38 17.72 14.15
CA ILE A 207 -10.16 17.05 14.59
C ILE A 207 -9.36 16.58 13.35
N SER A 208 -10.02 15.79 12.50
CA SER A 208 -9.42 15.24 11.28
C SER A 208 -10.53 14.66 10.38
N ALA A 209 -10.41 14.88 9.07
CA ALA A 209 -11.27 14.21 8.10
C ALA A 209 -11.18 12.67 8.21
N VAL A 210 -10.01 12.13 8.58
CA VAL A 210 -9.86 10.68 8.85
C VAL A 210 -10.64 10.25 10.08
N ALA A 211 -10.65 11.05 11.15
CA ALA A 211 -11.44 10.75 12.35
C ALA A 211 -12.94 10.74 12.04
N ALA A 212 -13.41 11.69 11.22
CA ALA A 212 -14.80 11.75 10.78
C ALA A 212 -15.18 10.57 9.88
N ASP A 213 -14.30 10.21 8.95
CA ASP A 213 -14.49 9.07 8.04
C ASP A 213 -14.63 7.73 8.79
N VAL A 214 -13.86 7.55 9.87
CA VAL A 214 -13.90 6.32 10.69
C VAL A 214 -14.97 6.39 11.76
N GLY A 215 -14.98 7.46 12.55
CA GLY A 215 -15.79 7.57 13.77
C GLY A 215 -17.15 8.23 13.55
N GLY A 216 -17.38 8.81 12.37
CA GLY A 216 -18.64 9.49 12.04
C GLY A 216 -19.65 8.64 11.27
N VAL A 217 -19.26 7.44 10.80
CA VAL A 217 -20.11 6.54 10.00
C VAL A 217 -20.24 5.16 10.64
N ARG A 218 -21.39 4.48 10.40
CA ARG A 218 -21.66 3.15 10.98
C ARG A 218 -21.09 1.99 10.17
N SER A 219 -20.52 2.23 8.99
CA SER A 219 -19.90 1.23 8.12
C SER A 219 -18.43 1.52 7.93
N THR A 220 -17.69 0.57 7.39
CA THR A 220 -16.43 0.86 6.69
C THR A 220 -16.71 0.87 5.19
N HIS A 221 -15.77 1.39 4.41
CA HIS A 221 -15.81 1.35 2.95
C HIS A 221 -14.40 1.38 2.39
N ILE A 222 -14.27 1.01 1.12
CA ILE A 222 -12.99 1.16 0.43
C ILE A 222 -12.76 2.64 0.11
N ASN A 223 -11.66 3.22 0.59
CA ASN A 223 -11.34 4.64 0.41
C ASN A 223 -10.72 4.93 -0.94
N HIS A 224 -9.93 4.02 -1.46
CA HIS A 224 -9.39 4.03 -2.82
C HIS A 224 -9.04 2.62 -3.29
N LEU A 225 -9.01 2.46 -4.60
CA LEU A 225 -8.36 1.35 -5.30
C LEU A 225 -7.34 1.91 -6.26
N THR A 226 -6.15 1.32 -6.27
CA THR A 226 -4.98 1.85 -6.92
C THR A 226 -4.49 0.86 -7.98
N PRO A 227 -4.62 1.17 -9.27
CA PRO A 227 -3.96 0.40 -10.33
C PRO A 227 -2.45 0.70 -10.33
N ARG A 228 -1.68 -0.26 -10.83
CA ARG A 228 -0.26 -0.08 -11.10
C ARG A 228 -0.04 0.38 -12.54
N VAL A 229 0.90 1.32 -12.70
CA VAL A 229 1.33 1.84 -13.99
C VAL A 229 2.85 1.68 -14.14
N LEU A 230 3.32 1.52 -15.39
CA LEU A 230 4.75 1.40 -15.71
C LEU A 230 5.43 2.76 -15.92
N ASP A 231 4.65 3.82 -16.17
CA ASP A 231 5.12 5.20 -16.29
C ASP A 231 4.12 6.14 -15.63
N ILE A 232 4.41 6.54 -14.40
CA ILE A 232 3.50 7.37 -13.60
C ILE A 232 3.51 8.83 -14.05
N ASP A 233 4.61 9.31 -14.62
CA ASP A 233 4.72 10.68 -15.13
C ASP A 233 3.85 10.85 -16.39
N GLU A 234 3.89 9.87 -17.28
CA GLU A 234 3.03 9.85 -18.48
C GLU A 234 1.54 9.67 -18.10
N LEU A 235 1.23 8.85 -17.12
CA LEU A 235 -0.14 8.73 -16.61
C LEU A 235 -0.62 10.07 -16.05
N TYR A 236 0.17 10.74 -15.22
CA TYR A 236 -0.18 12.04 -14.63
C TYR A 236 -0.53 13.05 -15.72
N ARG A 237 0.30 13.12 -16.78
CA ARG A 237 0.07 13.99 -17.93
C ARG A 237 -1.25 13.67 -18.64
N ARG A 238 -1.51 12.38 -18.95
CA ARG A 238 -2.74 11.95 -19.65
C ARG A 238 -4.02 12.20 -18.85
N MET A 239 -3.96 12.01 -17.52
CA MET A 239 -5.10 12.31 -16.65
C MET A 239 -5.41 13.81 -16.66
N THR A 240 -4.38 14.66 -16.57
CA THR A 240 -4.51 16.12 -16.64
C THR A 240 -5.07 16.56 -17.99
N ASP A 241 -4.58 16.01 -19.10
CA ASP A 241 -5.05 16.30 -20.46
C ASP A 241 -6.55 15.92 -20.65
N ARG A 242 -7.07 14.97 -19.87
CA ARG A 242 -8.49 14.58 -19.82
C ARG A 242 -9.32 15.46 -18.87
N GLY A 243 -8.74 16.50 -18.31
CA GLY A 243 -9.42 17.42 -17.38
C GLY A 243 -9.64 16.86 -15.98
N ILE A 244 -8.95 15.79 -15.61
CA ILE A 244 -9.01 15.23 -14.24
C ILE A 244 -8.02 15.97 -13.36
N GLU A 245 -8.51 16.57 -12.28
CA GLU A 245 -7.68 17.31 -11.33
C GLU A 245 -6.85 16.35 -10.48
N MET A 246 -5.54 16.32 -10.71
CA MET A 246 -4.58 15.54 -9.95
C MET A 246 -4.05 16.33 -8.75
N ILE A 247 -3.50 15.63 -7.74
CA ILE A 247 -2.72 16.30 -6.68
C ILE A 247 -1.44 16.89 -7.27
N ASP A 248 -0.90 17.92 -6.65
CA ASP A 248 0.16 18.76 -7.24
C ASP A 248 1.52 18.05 -7.40
N THR A 249 1.73 16.93 -6.71
CA THR A 249 3.02 16.23 -6.70
C THR A 249 2.87 14.72 -6.75
N ILE A 250 3.80 14.06 -7.44
CA ILE A 250 4.00 12.61 -7.31
C ILE A 250 4.84 12.35 -6.07
N GLN A 251 4.33 11.53 -5.16
CA GLN A 251 4.99 11.15 -3.91
C GLN A 251 6.03 10.05 -4.13
N GLY A 252 7.06 9.98 -3.29
CA GLY A 252 8.12 8.98 -3.34
C GLY A 252 9.40 9.49 -4.01
N PRO A 253 10.25 8.58 -4.55
CA PRO A 253 11.47 8.94 -5.26
C PRO A 253 11.21 9.90 -6.44
N PRO A 254 12.14 10.80 -6.77
CA PRO A 254 12.00 11.66 -7.95
C PRO A 254 12.12 10.86 -9.25
N ALA A 255 11.62 11.43 -10.36
CA ALA A 255 11.97 10.96 -11.68
C ALA A 255 13.47 11.21 -11.97
N TRP A 256 14.22 10.19 -12.40
CA TRP A 256 15.65 10.25 -12.67
C TRP A 256 16.09 9.21 -13.70
N GLN A 257 17.38 9.18 -14.07
CA GLN A 257 17.90 8.29 -15.12
C GLN A 257 18.34 6.90 -14.62
N GLY A 258 18.18 6.58 -13.35
CA GLY A 258 18.57 5.29 -12.77
C GLY A 258 17.39 4.36 -12.52
N PRO A 259 17.60 3.24 -11.79
CA PRO A 259 16.57 2.27 -11.47
C PRO A 259 15.46 2.86 -10.60
N ASP A 260 14.21 2.51 -10.88
CA ASP A 260 13.11 2.79 -9.98
C ASP A 260 13.24 1.99 -8.70
N VAL A 261 13.13 2.64 -7.56
CA VAL A 261 13.18 2.01 -6.24
C VAL A 261 11.94 2.38 -5.43
N LEU A 262 11.54 1.47 -4.54
CA LEU A 262 10.40 1.65 -3.65
C LEU A 262 9.09 1.91 -4.43
N LEU A 263 8.43 3.02 -4.16
CA LEU A 263 7.06 3.30 -4.60
C LEU A 263 6.91 4.78 -4.95
N ARG A 264 6.42 5.08 -6.14
CA ARG A 264 5.94 6.41 -6.55
C ARG A 264 4.42 6.39 -6.66
N GLN A 265 3.75 7.38 -6.09
CA GLN A 265 2.30 7.44 -6.01
C GLN A 265 1.77 8.83 -6.33
N THR A 266 0.61 8.87 -6.97
CA THR A 266 -0.18 10.10 -7.15
C THR A 266 -1.67 9.77 -7.11
N SER A 267 -2.54 10.76 -7.11
CA SER A 267 -3.99 10.56 -7.13
C SER A 267 -4.70 11.70 -7.85
N PHE A 268 -5.91 11.46 -8.31
CA PHE A 268 -6.84 12.56 -8.52
C PHE A 268 -7.40 13.05 -7.18
N ARG A 269 -7.78 14.33 -7.10
CA ARG A 269 -8.29 14.94 -5.88
C ARG A 269 -9.62 14.32 -5.46
N ALA A 270 -9.82 14.20 -4.14
CA ALA A 270 -11.04 13.66 -3.57
C ALA A 270 -12.27 14.44 -4.03
N LEU A 271 -13.24 13.71 -4.56
CA LEU A 271 -14.49 14.26 -5.03
C LEU A 271 -15.47 14.48 -3.86
N ALA A 272 -16.31 15.51 -3.98
CA ALA A 272 -17.41 15.71 -3.05
C ALA A 272 -18.55 14.74 -3.41
N GLU A 273 -18.71 13.67 -2.64
CA GLU A 273 -19.72 12.64 -2.84
C GLU A 273 -21.00 13.01 -2.06
N SER A 274 -22.13 13.07 -2.75
CA SER A 274 -23.42 13.35 -2.11
C SER A 274 -23.73 12.30 -1.03
N ARG A 275 -24.15 12.78 0.16
CA ARG A 275 -24.46 11.93 1.30
C ARG A 275 -25.69 12.42 2.03
N ALA A 276 -26.58 11.48 2.40
CA ALA A 276 -27.69 11.77 3.32
C ALA A 276 -27.11 12.08 4.71
N MET A 277 -27.52 13.20 5.30
CA MET A 277 -27.10 13.61 6.63
C MET A 277 -28.32 13.86 7.51
N ARG A 278 -28.30 13.28 8.71
CA ARG A 278 -29.34 13.50 9.73
C ARG A 278 -28.98 14.70 10.58
N THR A 279 -29.88 15.66 10.64
CA THR A 279 -29.76 16.87 11.48
C THR A 279 -30.29 16.63 12.89
N PRO A 280 -29.94 17.47 13.87
CA PRO A 280 -30.38 17.30 15.27
C PRO A 280 -31.90 17.27 15.47
N ASP A 281 -32.70 17.90 14.59
CA ASP A 281 -34.15 17.84 14.59
C ASP A 281 -34.73 16.55 13.97
N GLY A 282 -33.84 15.60 13.54
CA GLY A 282 -34.24 14.34 12.95
C GLY A 282 -34.49 14.36 11.45
N SER A 283 -34.47 15.54 10.80
CA SER A 283 -34.64 15.65 9.35
C SER A 283 -33.38 15.07 8.62
N VAL A 284 -33.59 14.65 7.36
CA VAL A 284 -32.53 14.17 6.50
C VAL A 284 -32.31 15.17 5.37
N VAL A 285 -31.09 15.70 5.30
CA VAL A 285 -30.68 16.68 4.28
C VAL A 285 -29.57 16.10 3.41
N SER A 286 -29.37 16.66 2.22
CA SER A 286 -28.23 16.35 1.39
C SER A 286 -27.00 17.08 1.91
N GLY A 287 -25.90 16.35 2.08
CA GLY A 287 -24.57 16.86 2.36
C GLY A 287 -23.56 16.23 1.42
N ALA A 288 -22.28 16.41 1.68
CA ALA A 288 -21.21 15.81 0.90
C ALA A 288 -20.07 15.35 1.80
N LEU A 289 -19.45 14.22 1.45
CA LEU A 289 -18.22 13.72 2.05
C LEU A 289 -17.09 13.78 1.02
N ARG A 290 -15.88 14.12 1.47
CA ARG A 290 -14.65 14.08 0.65
C ARG A 290 -13.67 13.11 1.28
N VAL A 291 -13.91 11.81 1.08
CA VAL A 291 -13.14 10.75 1.75
C VAL A 291 -12.58 9.72 0.77
N ARG A 292 -13.01 9.75 -0.51
CA ARG A 292 -12.58 8.81 -1.53
C ARG A 292 -11.93 9.52 -2.71
N PHE A 293 -10.87 8.91 -3.23
CA PHE A 293 -10.07 9.41 -4.37
C PHE A 293 -9.51 8.23 -5.17
N GLY A 294 -8.98 8.48 -6.35
CA GLY A 294 -8.30 7.46 -7.14
C GLY A 294 -6.80 7.65 -7.08
N GLU A 295 -6.12 6.70 -6.46
CA GLU A 295 -4.66 6.65 -6.42
C GLU A 295 -4.12 5.78 -7.55
N VAL A 296 -2.89 6.04 -7.99
CA VAL A 296 -2.14 5.23 -8.93
C VAL A 296 -0.69 5.12 -8.45
N GLU A 297 -0.06 3.98 -8.74
CA GLU A 297 1.29 3.71 -8.29
C GLU A 297 2.20 3.16 -9.39
N ALA A 298 3.49 3.48 -9.29
CA ALA A 298 4.57 2.78 -9.98
C ALA A 298 5.50 2.17 -8.92
N ARG A 299 5.85 0.89 -9.10
CA ARG A 299 6.65 0.14 -8.14
C ARG A 299 8.03 -0.16 -8.69
N GLY A 300 9.03 0.13 -7.88
CA GLY A 300 10.43 -0.13 -8.12
C GLY A 300 10.98 -1.30 -7.28
N ILE A 301 12.27 -1.32 -7.12
CA ILE A 301 13.04 -2.36 -6.42
C ILE A 301 12.90 -2.16 -4.91
N ALA A 302 12.79 -3.26 -4.16
CA ALA A 302 12.84 -3.25 -2.70
C ALA A 302 14.25 -2.92 -2.21
N LEU A 303 14.38 -1.92 -1.35
CA LEU A 303 15.65 -1.53 -0.73
C LEU A 303 15.92 -2.35 0.53
N THR A 304 17.20 -2.61 0.82
CA THR A 304 17.63 -3.13 2.11
C THR A 304 17.45 -2.09 3.21
N ARG A 305 17.73 -2.44 4.47
CA ARG A 305 17.69 -1.47 5.58
C ARG A 305 18.67 -0.32 5.34
N GLU A 306 19.86 -0.62 4.85
CA GLU A 306 20.89 0.36 4.49
C GLU A 306 20.44 1.23 3.31
N GLY A 307 19.86 0.59 2.28
CA GLY A 307 19.30 1.33 1.13
C GLY A 307 18.12 2.24 1.53
N ARG A 308 17.30 1.78 2.48
CA ARG A 308 16.22 2.58 3.04
C ARG A 308 16.74 3.75 3.90
N ALA A 309 17.78 3.54 4.69
CA ALA A 309 18.42 4.61 5.47
C ALA A 309 18.99 5.68 4.53
N LEU A 310 19.66 5.28 3.45
CA LEU A 310 20.10 6.23 2.42
C LEU A 310 18.93 6.99 1.79
N TYR A 311 17.83 6.31 1.45
CA TYR A 311 16.63 6.97 0.94
C TYR A 311 16.10 8.05 1.89
N ASP A 312 15.99 7.73 3.18
CA ASP A 312 15.48 8.66 4.20
C ASP A 312 16.44 9.85 4.42
N GLU A 313 17.77 9.63 4.36
CA GLU A 313 18.79 10.67 4.38
C GLU A 313 18.65 11.62 3.18
N LEU A 314 18.49 11.08 1.97
CA LEU A 314 18.32 11.90 0.76
C LEU A 314 17.05 12.75 0.82
N LEU A 315 15.95 12.24 1.39
CA LEU A 315 14.76 13.05 1.63
C LEU A 315 15.02 14.21 2.58
N GLY A 316 15.80 14.01 3.65
CA GLY A 316 16.23 15.07 4.56
C GLY A 316 17.01 16.16 3.83
N HIS A 317 18.00 15.77 3.03
CA HIS A 317 18.79 16.71 2.21
C HIS A 317 17.92 17.48 1.19
N ILE A 318 16.91 16.83 0.60
CA ILE A 318 15.97 17.50 -0.31
C ILE A 318 15.14 18.55 0.45
N ASP A 319 14.64 18.21 1.65
CA ASP A 319 13.86 19.12 2.47
C ASP A 319 14.68 20.36 2.90
N GLU A 320 15.90 20.15 3.37
CA GLU A 320 16.85 21.23 3.75
C GLU A 320 17.15 22.16 2.57
N ARG A 321 17.55 21.58 1.42
CA ARG A 321 17.86 22.38 0.21
C ARG A 321 16.67 23.12 -0.34
N THR A 322 15.47 22.53 -0.24
CA THR A 322 14.24 23.20 -0.67
C THR A 322 13.93 24.42 0.22
N ALA A 323 14.18 24.30 1.52
CA ALA A 323 14.02 25.41 2.47
C ALA A 323 15.05 26.53 2.21
N GLU A 324 16.30 26.18 1.89
CA GLU A 324 17.36 27.15 1.54
C GLU A 324 17.13 27.84 0.19
N ASN A 325 16.47 27.18 -0.76
CA ASN A 325 16.27 27.65 -2.14
C ASN A 325 14.79 27.65 -2.55
N PRO A 326 13.93 28.47 -1.92
CA PRO A 326 12.48 28.42 -2.14
C PRO A 326 12.04 28.85 -3.58
N SER A 327 12.92 29.45 -4.36
CA SER A 327 12.66 29.82 -5.76
C SER A 327 12.92 28.69 -6.75
N GLN A 328 13.65 27.64 -6.34
CA GLN A 328 13.93 26.49 -7.21
C GLN A 328 12.85 25.41 -7.02
N PRO A 329 12.31 24.84 -8.12
CA PRO A 329 11.34 23.76 -8.03
C PRO A 329 11.89 22.57 -7.25
N ARG A 330 11.14 22.09 -6.25
CA ARG A 330 11.53 20.94 -5.41
C ARG A 330 11.93 19.71 -6.23
N GLY A 331 11.25 19.45 -7.37
CA GLY A 331 11.55 18.32 -8.26
C GLY A 331 12.95 18.38 -8.87
N GLU A 332 13.45 19.57 -9.20
CA GLU A 332 14.81 19.76 -9.70
C GLU A 332 15.85 19.51 -8.61
N ILE A 333 15.62 20.05 -7.41
CA ILE A 333 16.47 19.82 -6.23
C ILE A 333 16.53 18.31 -5.94
N ALA A 334 15.38 17.66 -5.91
CA ALA A 334 15.27 16.23 -5.63
C ALA A 334 16.05 15.38 -6.65
N ARG A 335 15.90 15.67 -7.95
CA ARG A 335 16.65 15.00 -9.01
C ARG A 335 18.17 15.17 -8.84
N ALA A 336 18.63 16.39 -8.62
CA ALA A 336 20.05 16.69 -8.47
C ALA A 336 20.68 15.99 -7.25
N VAL A 337 19.97 15.96 -6.11
CA VAL A 337 20.39 15.22 -4.92
C VAL A 337 20.45 13.73 -5.18
N TRP A 338 19.41 13.20 -5.85
CA TRP A 338 19.29 11.78 -6.15
C TRP A 338 20.36 11.27 -7.09
N GLU A 339 20.58 11.95 -8.23
CA GLU A 339 21.60 11.60 -9.23
C GLU A 339 23.03 11.63 -8.68
N ARG A 340 23.27 12.46 -7.65
CA ARG A 340 24.59 12.56 -7.02
C ARG A 340 24.87 11.42 -6.05
N HIS A 341 23.88 10.85 -5.38
CA HIS A 341 24.08 9.96 -4.22
C HIS A 341 23.53 8.55 -4.42
N MET A 342 22.41 8.40 -5.17
CA MET A 342 21.82 7.09 -5.42
C MET A 342 22.61 6.36 -6.54
N PRO A 343 22.93 5.06 -6.38
CA PRO A 343 23.60 4.30 -7.44
C PRO A 343 22.76 4.22 -8.73
N GLY A 344 23.36 4.63 -9.86
CA GLY A 344 22.67 4.79 -11.15
C GLY A 344 22.37 3.51 -11.92
N SER A 345 22.57 2.31 -11.34
CA SER A 345 22.24 1.03 -11.98
C SER A 345 21.86 -0.04 -10.98
N GLU A 346 21.06 -1.02 -11.41
CA GLU A 346 20.72 -2.22 -10.63
C GLU A 346 21.97 -2.96 -10.17
N HIS A 347 22.98 -3.09 -11.05
CA HIS A 347 24.25 -3.73 -10.72
C HIS A 347 24.97 -3.00 -9.57
N ALA A 348 24.99 -1.68 -9.58
CA ALA A 348 25.59 -0.88 -8.52
C ALA A 348 24.78 -0.96 -7.20
N LEU A 349 23.46 -1.02 -7.27
CA LEU A 349 22.61 -1.25 -6.09
C LEU A 349 22.89 -2.63 -5.47
N ALA A 350 22.94 -3.68 -6.30
CA ALA A 350 23.25 -5.03 -5.85
C ALA A 350 24.67 -5.15 -5.26
N ALA A 351 25.68 -4.59 -5.95
CA ALA A 351 27.07 -4.64 -5.52
C ALA A 351 27.34 -3.89 -4.20
N LYS A 352 26.53 -2.86 -3.89
CA LYS A 352 26.61 -2.10 -2.63
C LYS A 352 25.68 -2.65 -1.54
N GLY A 353 24.89 -3.70 -1.81
CA GLY A 353 23.94 -4.25 -0.86
C GLY A 353 22.78 -3.30 -0.49
N LEU A 354 22.42 -2.35 -1.37
CA LEU A 354 21.40 -1.33 -1.09
C LEU A 354 19.98 -1.73 -1.51
N ALA A 355 19.86 -2.80 -2.30
CA ALA A 355 18.57 -3.30 -2.76
C ALA A 355 18.54 -4.84 -2.79
N HIS A 356 17.34 -5.39 -2.73
CA HIS A 356 17.12 -6.83 -2.72
C HIS A 356 16.99 -7.39 -4.13
N PHE A 357 17.68 -8.51 -4.39
CA PHE A 357 17.67 -9.22 -5.65
C PHE A 357 17.54 -10.73 -5.44
N THR A 358 16.90 -11.41 -6.37
CA THR A 358 17.06 -12.86 -6.53
C THR A 358 18.20 -13.15 -7.48
N TYR A 359 18.91 -14.24 -7.23
CA TYR A 359 20.11 -14.61 -8.00
C TYR A 359 19.90 -15.91 -8.74
N HIS A 360 20.31 -15.92 -10.01
CA HIS A 360 20.16 -17.06 -10.91
C HIS A 360 21.47 -17.32 -11.63
N LEU A 361 21.81 -18.58 -11.85
CA LEU A 361 22.98 -18.94 -12.65
C LEU A 361 22.83 -18.43 -14.08
N ARG A 362 23.90 -17.88 -14.63
CA ARG A 362 23.94 -17.51 -16.03
C ARG A 362 24.11 -18.75 -16.90
N PRO A 363 23.38 -18.89 -18.03
CA PRO A 363 23.57 -19.97 -18.99
C PRO A 363 25.01 -19.98 -19.58
N ASP A 364 25.57 -18.79 -19.79
CA ASP A 364 26.89 -18.51 -20.36
C ASP A 364 28.01 -18.31 -19.30
N ARG A 365 27.77 -18.79 -18.05
CA ARG A 365 28.74 -18.68 -16.95
C ARG A 365 30.08 -19.35 -17.31
N PRO A 366 31.19 -18.94 -16.67
CA PRO A 366 32.52 -19.53 -16.91
C PRO A 366 32.54 -21.06 -16.81
N ARG A 367 33.10 -21.72 -17.81
CA ARG A 367 33.30 -23.19 -17.89
C ARG A 367 34.77 -23.56 -18.19
N ASP A 368 35.68 -22.64 -17.89
CA ASP A 368 37.11 -22.73 -18.18
C ASP A 368 37.95 -23.36 -17.05
N GLY A 369 37.29 -24.02 -16.09
CA GLY A 369 37.96 -24.70 -14.97
C GLY A 369 38.27 -23.79 -13.78
N ARG A 370 37.99 -22.48 -13.84
CA ARG A 370 38.13 -21.60 -12.68
C ARG A 370 37.11 -21.94 -11.60
N ARG A 371 37.49 -21.77 -10.35
CA ARG A 371 36.60 -22.00 -9.22
C ARG A 371 35.68 -20.77 -9.02
N PRO A 372 34.36 -20.99 -8.78
CA PRO A 372 33.48 -19.90 -8.45
C PRO A 372 33.87 -19.27 -7.10
N PRO A 373 33.84 -17.94 -6.98
CA PRO A 373 34.08 -17.24 -5.72
C PRO A 373 32.94 -17.47 -4.71
N ALA A 374 33.23 -17.31 -3.42
CA ALA A 374 32.23 -17.52 -2.35
C ALA A 374 31.29 -16.33 -2.13
N GLY A 375 31.64 -15.12 -2.59
CA GLY A 375 30.82 -13.91 -2.37
C GLY A 375 29.93 -13.61 -3.56
N VAL A 376 28.67 -13.21 -3.28
CA VAL A 376 27.64 -12.88 -4.30
C VAL A 376 28.11 -11.74 -5.22
N GLY A 377 28.72 -10.69 -4.66
CA GLY A 377 29.23 -9.56 -5.44
C GLY A 377 30.30 -9.99 -6.44
N GLU A 378 31.16 -10.95 -6.08
CA GLU A 378 32.19 -11.49 -6.97
C GLU A 378 31.62 -12.43 -8.02
N LEU A 379 30.61 -13.25 -7.64
CA LEU A 379 29.85 -14.08 -8.58
C LEU A 379 29.18 -13.23 -9.67
N LEU A 380 28.61 -12.09 -9.30
CA LEU A 380 28.03 -11.10 -10.23
C LEU A 380 29.12 -10.52 -11.17
N ARG A 381 30.20 -9.99 -10.60
CA ARG A 381 31.28 -9.35 -11.39
C ARG A 381 31.92 -10.31 -12.38
N GLN A 382 32.09 -11.56 -11.99
CA GLN A 382 32.72 -12.60 -12.84
C GLN A 382 31.72 -13.29 -13.79
N GLY A 383 30.47 -12.91 -13.78
CA GLY A 383 29.45 -13.44 -14.68
C GLY A 383 28.97 -14.86 -14.38
N TRP A 384 29.08 -15.32 -13.13
CA TRP A 384 28.55 -16.62 -12.70
C TRP A 384 27.04 -16.58 -12.52
N VAL A 385 26.56 -15.48 -12.00
CA VAL A 385 25.12 -15.25 -11.71
C VAL A 385 24.61 -13.96 -12.36
N ARG A 386 23.31 -13.88 -12.53
CA ARG A 386 22.58 -12.65 -12.83
C ARG A 386 21.66 -12.31 -11.65
N ALA A 387 21.49 -11.03 -11.40
CA ALA A 387 20.56 -10.52 -10.41
C ALA A 387 19.24 -10.12 -11.08
N GLU A 388 18.11 -10.48 -10.48
CA GLU A 388 16.78 -10.01 -10.84
C GLU A 388 16.20 -9.23 -9.67
N PRO A 389 15.70 -8.00 -9.87
CA PRO A 389 15.22 -7.17 -8.78
C PRO A 389 13.99 -7.77 -8.11
N ILE A 390 13.93 -7.66 -6.79
CA ILE A 390 12.73 -7.96 -6.01
C ILE A 390 11.86 -6.70 -6.00
N VAL A 391 10.61 -6.83 -6.43
CA VAL A 391 9.64 -5.72 -6.45
C VAL A 391 9.31 -5.30 -5.03
N TYR A 392 9.25 -3.99 -4.78
CA TYR A 392 8.77 -3.44 -3.52
C TYR A 392 7.26 -3.62 -3.40
N GLU A 393 6.82 -4.39 -2.41
CA GLU A 393 5.42 -4.79 -2.22
C GLU A 393 4.71 -4.00 -1.12
N ASP A 394 5.43 -3.16 -0.39
CA ASP A 394 4.95 -2.49 0.82
C ASP A 394 4.65 -1.00 0.57
N PHE A 395 4.54 -0.19 1.64
CA PHE A 395 4.13 1.20 1.58
C PHE A 395 5.15 2.12 2.26
N LEU A 396 5.10 3.40 1.90
CA LEU A 396 5.94 4.44 2.47
C LEU A 396 5.07 5.35 3.36
N PRO A 397 5.31 5.43 4.68
CA PRO A 397 4.49 6.24 5.59
C PRO A 397 4.37 7.70 5.16
N ARG A 398 5.49 8.33 4.75
CA ARG A 398 5.49 9.73 4.28
C ARG A 398 4.68 9.93 2.99
N SER A 399 4.74 8.96 2.07
CA SER A 399 3.96 9.02 0.82
C SER A 399 2.47 8.85 1.10
N ALA A 400 2.08 7.87 1.91
CA ALA A 400 0.69 7.66 2.32
C ALA A 400 0.12 8.89 3.03
N ALA A 401 0.87 9.47 3.97
CA ALA A 401 0.49 10.70 4.66
C ALA A 401 0.38 11.89 3.70
N GLY A 402 1.29 12.01 2.73
CA GLY A 402 1.26 13.05 1.70
C GLY A 402 0.03 12.96 0.78
N ILE A 403 -0.36 11.75 0.37
CA ILE A 403 -1.61 11.51 -0.39
C ILE A 403 -2.83 11.90 0.46
N PHE A 404 -2.90 11.51 1.73
CA PHE A 404 -4.00 11.91 2.62
C PHE A 404 -4.06 13.42 2.80
N GLN A 405 -2.94 14.07 3.07
CA GLN A 405 -2.86 15.51 3.24
C GLN A 405 -3.32 16.27 1.99
N SER A 406 -3.02 15.77 0.79
CA SER A 406 -3.39 16.41 -0.47
C SER A 406 -4.89 16.24 -0.80
N ASN A 407 -5.54 15.19 -0.31
CA ASN A 407 -6.92 14.83 -0.64
C ASN A 407 -7.92 15.19 0.46
N LEU A 408 -7.51 15.12 1.72
CA LEU A 408 -8.39 15.35 2.85
C LEU A 408 -8.18 16.79 3.33
N SER A 409 -9.14 17.65 3.09
CA SER A 409 -9.09 19.07 3.45
C SER A 409 -9.06 19.26 4.95
N GLY A 410 -8.19 20.17 5.44
CA GLY A 410 -8.10 20.60 6.82
C GLY A 410 -6.77 20.22 7.47
N ARG A 411 -6.20 21.17 8.26
CA ARG A 411 -5.00 20.89 9.06
C ARG A 411 -5.30 20.03 10.29
N GLY A 412 -6.57 19.93 10.69
CA GLY A 412 -7.00 19.25 11.89
C GLY A 412 -6.43 19.91 13.17
N ILE A 413 -6.76 19.34 14.31
CA ILE A 413 -6.29 19.78 15.62
C ILE A 413 -5.34 18.72 16.18
N ARG A 414 -4.15 19.14 16.60
CA ARG A 414 -3.18 18.31 17.31
C ARG A 414 -2.57 19.11 18.46
N HIS A 415 -2.67 18.57 19.67
CA HIS A 415 -2.10 19.17 20.87
C HIS A 415 -0.64 18.70 21.03
N HIS A 416 0.31 19.56 20.75
CA HIS A 416 1.75 19.24 20.78
C HIS A 416 2.35 19.17 22.20
N ASP A 417 1.63 19.65 23.20
CA ASP A 417 1.97 19.62 24.61
C ASP A 417 1.61 18.29 25.30
N GLN A 418 0.84 17.44 24.63
CA GLN A 418 0.45 16.13 25.12
C GLN A 418 1.42 15.03 24.66
N GLN A 419 1.69 14.07 25.56
CA GLN A 419 2.44 12.88 25.19
C GLN A 419 1.51 11.88 24.47
N GLY A 420 1.90 11.47 23.27
CA GLY A 420 1.15 10.49 22.49
C GLY A 420 1.18 9.10 23.11
N THR A 421 0.12 8.34 22.90
CA THR A 421 0.06 6.92 23.27
C THR A 421 1.09 6.14 22.43
N ALA A 422 1.90 5.30 23.09
CA ALA A 422 2.86 4.44 22.42
C ALA A 422 2.15 3.28 21.69
N TYR A 423 2.46 3.11 20.41
CA TYR A 423 2.05 1.98 19.59
C TYR A 423 3.26 1.47 18.81
N ASP A 424 3.34 0.17 18.66
CA ASP A 424 4.39 -0.53 17.89
C ASP A 424 3.82 -1.77 17.19
N ALA A 425 4.69 -2.52 16.52
CA ALA A 425 4.31 -3.74 15.82
C ALA A 425 3.81 -4.83 16.77
N ASP A 426 4.33 -4.93 17.98
CA ASP A 426 3.94 -5.93 18.97
C ASP A 426 2.53 -5.63 19.50
N TRP A 427 2.26 -4.36 19.83
CA TRP A 427 0.92 -3.92 20.20
C TRP A 427 -0.09 -4.23 19.08
N LEU A 428 0.27 -3.92 17.84
CA LEU A 428 -0.61 -4.16 16.69
C LEU A 428 -0.84 -5.65 16.44
N SER A 429 0.19 -6.49 16.61
CA SER A 429 0.09 -7.94 16.54
C SER A 429 -0.90 -8.48 17.57
N GLY A 430 -0.84 -8.00 18.82
CA GLY A 430 -1.81 -8.31 19.87
C GLY A 430 -3.24 -7.86 19.52
N ALA A 431 -3.41 -6.67 18.95
CA ALA A 431 -4.70 -6.14 18.51
C ALA A 431 -5.32 -6.98 17.38
N ILE A 432 -4.52 -7.40 16.42
CA ILE A 432 -4.94 -8.25 15.28
C ILE A 432 -5.17 -9.71 15.72
N GLY A 433 -4.38 -10.21 16.68
CA GLY A 433 -4.30 -11.61 17.07
C GLY A 433 -3.46 -12.45 16.07
N ARG A 434 -2.53 -11.81 15.36
CA ARG A 434 -1.58 -12.40 14.41
C ARG A 434 -0.33 -11.54 14.35
N ASP A 435 0.82 -12.18 14.13
CA ASP A 435 2.09 -11.47 13.99
C ASP A 435 2.07 -10.52 12.79
N VAL A 436 2.43 -9.26 13.02
CA VAL A 436 2.73 -8.28 11.97
C VAL A 436 4.13 -8.55 11.47
N LEU A 437 4.24 -9.02 10.22
CA LEU A 437 5.50 -9.46 9.64
C LEU A 437 6.39 -8.26 9.27
N ASP A 438 7.70 -8.41 9.47
CA ASP A 438 8.68 -7.41 9.02
C ASP A 438 8.90 -7.52 7.51
N PRO A 439 8.62 -6.48 6.71
CA PRO A 439 8.81 -6.51 5.27
C PRO A 439 10.26 -6.76 4.86
N PHE A 440 11.25 -6.24 5.60
CA PHE A 440 12.66 -6.47 5.29
C PHE A 440 13.03 -7.94 5.45
N ALA A 441 12.59 -8.59 6.52
CA ALA A 441 12.82 -10.01 6.72
C ALA A 441 12.19 -10.88 5.60
N LEU A 442 11.07 -10.44 5.02
CA LEU A 442 10.44 -11.12 3.87
C LEU A 442 11.32 -11.02 2.61
N TYR A 443 11.88 -9.85 2.31
CA TYR A 443 12.78 -9.66 1.16
C TYR A 443 14.12 -10.38 1.36
N GLU A 444 14.69 -10.30 2.56
CA GLU A 444 15.92 -11.03 2.93
C GLU A 444 15.75 -12.54 2.74
N ARG A 445 14.64 -13.10 3.21
CA ARG A 445 14.30 -14.51 3.01
C ARG A 445 14.22 -14.88 1.54
N GLN A 446 13.47 -14.09 0.74
CA GLN A 446 13.36 -14.33 -0.71
C GLN A 446 14.72 -14.30 -1.43
N GLN A 447 15.58 -13.38 -1.05
CA GLN A 447 16.95 -13.29 -1.55
C GLN A 447 17.76 -14.54 -1.18
N HIS A 448 17.77 -14.93 0.10
CA HIS A 448 18.49 -16.11 0.59
C HIS A 448 18.00 -17.43 -0.05
N GLU A 449 16.68 -17.59 -0.19
CA GLU A 449 16.09 -18.74 -0.85
C GLU A 449 16.57 -18.88 -2.31
N SER A 450 16.81 -17.75 -3.00
CA SER A 450 17.34 -17.77 -4.38
C SER A 450 18.81 -18.16 -4.47
N LEU A 451 19.59 -17.95 -3.40
CA LEU A 451 21.02 -18.28 -3.36
C LEU A 451 21.29 -19.76 -3.07
N ALA A 452 20.39 -20.46 -2.40
CA ALA A 452 20.58 -21.87 -2.04
C ALA A 452 20.77 -22.81 -3.25
N PRO A 453 19.96 -22.74 -4.32
CA PRO A 453 20.21 -23.52 -5.53
C PRO A 453 21.51 -23.11 -6.26
N VAL A 454 21.85 -21.81 -6.26
CA VAL A 454 23.10 -21.30 -6.85
C VAL A 454 24.32 -21.92 -6.15
N ALA A 455 24.36 -21.86 -4.82
CA ALA A 455 25.43 -22.43 -4.02
C ALA A 455 25.59 -23.94 -4.29
N ARG A 456 24.51 -24.68 -4.34
CA ARG A 456 24.48 -26.12 -4.59
C ARG A 456 25.05 -26.46 -5.95
N GLU A 457 24.62 -25.78 -7.02
CA GLU A 457 25.11 -26.06 -8.39
C GLU A 457 26.56 -25.63 -8.62
N LEU A 458 27.04 -24.63 -7.89
CA LEU A 458 28.44 -24.18 -7.95
C LEU A 458 29.35 -24.97 -7.00
N GLY A 459 28.80 -25.91 -6.21
CA GLY A 459 29.61 -26.71 -5.26
C GLY A 459 30.19 -25.86 -4.11
N LEU A 460 29.56 -24.74 -3.77
CA LEU A 460 30.00 -23.87 -2.69
C LEU A 460 29.45 -24.37 -1.34
N THR A 461 30.39 -24.61 -0.41
CA THR A 461 30.07 -25.01 0.97
C THR A 461 30.00 -23.76 1.85
N GLY A 462 28.83 -23.36 2.24
CA GLY A 462 28.55 -22.19 3.11
C GLY A 462 27.42 -21.32 2.59
N ALA A 463 26.91 -20.47 3.45
CA ALA A 463 25.93 -19.47 3.04
C ALA A 463 26.63 -18.42 2.15
N LEU A 464 26.12 -18.19 0.96
CA LEU A 464 26.55 -17.06 0.14
C LEU A 464 26.05 -15.75 0.79
N SER A 465 26.97 -14.83 1.05
CA SER A 465 26.72 -13.50 1.62
C SER A 465 27.05 -12.38 0.63
#